data_48be5e0c4f655c7e6ae0fe372a200e12
#
_entry.id   48be5e0c4f655c7e6ae0fe372a200e12
#
_cell.length_a   1.000
_cell.length_b   1.000
_cell.length_c   1.000
_cell.angle_alpha   90.00
_cell.angle_beta   90.00
_cell.angle_gamma   90.00
#
_symmetry.space_group_name_H-M   'P 1'
#
loop_
_entity.id
_entity.type
_entity.pdbx_description
1 polymer ?
#
loop_
_entity_poly.entity_id
_entity_poly.type
_entity_poly.pdbx_seq_one_letter_code
_entity_poly.pdbx_strand_id
1 'polypeptide(L)'
;MQRIDIGIIGGGASGLMAAVAAADSMKGRPCEIIIFEKKDRVGKKLLATGNGKCNLTNLSFSVEKPGLFYRSRNPELLASFFARFGAEDTLKQFERLGMLVTDRNGYVYPLSGQAATVLDTLRFALEERKVHTVTECRVERAAYRREGRNAGFYVQTPDESYFCRRLILSCGSAAGEKNADLGGYELAKGFGHTLITPLPALVQLKCRGDFFRSIAGVRTEAEVSLYTAGKHGELGDLLASDRGELQLTDYGISGIPVFQVSRYASEALDRKKRVLAVLDFFPSLKDEELFSLLKEQRMYLSDRKAEGFLNGIFHKKLAALFLKAAGIRGEEMAGRLSDKKLLAAAELIKRTVGEGPAASS
;
A
#
# COMPACT_ATOMS: atom_id res chain seq x y z
N MET A 1 -23.64 -31.82 11.89
CA MET A 1 -23.84 -30.42 11.49
C MET A 1 -24.20 -29.60 12.72
N GLN A 2 -23.32 -28.71 13.11
CA GLN A 2 -23.53 -27.81 14.25
C GLN A 2 -24.33 -26.58 13.82
N ARG A 3 -25.25 -26.10 14.68
CA ARG A 3 -26.03 -24.88 14.45
C ARG A 3 -25.48 -23.75 15.28
N ILE A 4 -25.17 -22.62 14.65
CA ILE A 4 -24.63 -21.41 15.29
C ILE A 4 -25.38 -20.17 14.81
N ASP A 5 -25.32 -19.11 15.57
CA ASP A 5 -26.00 -17.87 15.21
C ASP A 5 -25.20 -17.08 14.17
N ILE A 6 -23.90 -16.87 14.40
CA ILE A 6 -23.04 -16.07 13.53
C ILE A 6 -21.75 -16.82 13.21
N GLY A 7 -21.51 -17.07 11.92
CA GLY A 7 -20.24 -17.56 11.40
C GLY A 7 -19.44 -16.41 10.82
N ILE A 8 -18.13 -16.37 11.09
CA ILE A 8 -17.21 -15.36 10.56
C ILE A 8 -16.07 -16.08 9.86
N ILE A 9 -15.92 -15.89 8.56
CA ILE A 9 -14.87 -16.54 7.78
C ILE A 9 -13.67 -15.60 7.67
N GLY A 10 -12.58 -15.94 8.36
CA GLY A 10 -11.33 -15.21 8.43
C GLY A 10 -11.12 -14.47 9.76
N GLY A 11 -10.08 -14.87 10.48
CA GLY A 11 -9.65 -14.31 11.77
C GLY A 11 -8.61 -13.19 11.63
N GLY A 12 -8.73 -12.32 10.59
CA GLY A 12 -7.94 -11.11 10.43
C GLY A 12 -8.51 -9.94 11.25
N ALA A 13 -7.95 -8.73 11.11
CA ALA A 13 -8.37 -7.54 11.85
C ALA A 13 -9.89 -7.28 11.73
N SER A 14 -10.45 -7.37 10.53
CA SER A 14 -11.87 -7.14 10.28
C SER A 14 -12.75 -8.24 10.92
N GLY A 15 -12.33 -9.51 10.85
CA GLY A 15 -13.09 -10.62 11.43
C GLY A 15 -13.08 -10.60 12.96
N LEU A 16 -11.94 -10.30 13.58
CA LEU A 16 -11.82 -10.16 15.03
C LEU A 16 -12.70 -9.02 15.55
N MET A 17 -12.62 -7.84 14.91
CA MET A 17 -13.47 -6.70 15.29
C MET A 17 -14.95 -6.95 15.02
N ALA A 18 -15.29 -7.63 13.91
CA ALA A 18 -16.69 -8.00 13.60
C ALA A 18 -17.25 -8.95 14.67
N ALA A 19 -16.44 -9.88 15.18
CA ALA A 19 -16.84 -10.79 16.25
C ALA A 19 -17.07 -10.05 17.57
N VAL A 20 -16.20 -9.12 17.94
CA VAL A 20 -16.38 -8.25 19.12
C VAL A 20 -17.68 -7.45 19.00
N ALA A 21 -17.89 -6.78 17.87
CA ALA A 21 -19.07 -5.97 17.64
C ALA A 21 -20.37 -6.82 17.61
N ALA A 22 -20.33 -8.00 17.01
CA ALA A 22 -21.44 -8.94 17.01
C ALA A 22 -21.80 -9.39 18.43
N ALA A 23 -20.82 -9.79 19.22
CA ALA A 23 -21.04 -10.21 20.60
C ALA A 23 -21.61 -9.06 21.47
N ASP A 24 -21.08 -7.85 21.33
CA ASP A 24 -21.56 -6.67 22.06
C ASP A 24 -23.01 -6.31 21.67
N SER A 25 -23.37 -6.47 20.39
CA SER A 25 -24.75 -6.21 19.91
C SER A 25 -25.76 -7.24 20.43
N MET A 26 -25.28 -8.42 20.82
CA MET A 26 -26.12 -9.52 21.34
C MET A 26 -26.07 -9.63 22.86
N LYS A 27 -25.44 -8.66 23.55
CA LYS A 27 -25.31 -8.67 25.03
C LYS A 27 -26.67 -8.90 25.70
N GLY A 28 -26.69 -9.88 26.61
CA GLY A 28 -27.93 -10.30 27.31
C GLY A 28 -28.80 -11.30 26.54
N ARG A 29 -28.38 -11.74 25.36
CA ARG A 29 -29.06 -12.78 24.58
C ARG A 29 -28.08 -13.92 24.28
N PRO A 30 -28.50 -15.20 24.42
CA PRO A 30 -27.70 -16.32 23.97
C PRO A 30 -27.37 -16.16 22.48
N CYS A 31 -26.07 -16.17 22.13
CA CYS A 31 -25.62 -16.07 20.75
C CYS A 31 -24.31 -16.81 20.62
N GLU A 32 -24.30 -17.84 19.79
CA GLU A 32 -23.11 -18.61 19.47
C GLU A 32 -22.42 -18.01 18.25
N ILE A 33 -21.16 -17.56 18.44
CA ILE A 33 -20.33 -16.93 17.41
C ILE A 33 -19.09 -17.77 17.20
N ILE A 34 -18.80 -18.15 15.94
CA ILE A 34 -17.60 -18.89 15.59
C ILE A 34 -16.82 -18.14 14.50
N ILE A 35 -15.51 -17.97 14.74
CA ILE A 35 -14.55 -17.51 13.73
C ILE A 35 -13.87 -18.74 13.13
N PHE A 36 -13.92 -18.88 11.80
CA PHE A 36 -13.19 -19.90 11.04
C PHE A 36 -11.91 -19.29 10.46
N GLU A 37 -10.76 -19.70 10.94
CA GLU A 37 -9.45 -19.23 10.48
C GLU A 37 -8.67 -20.38 9.85
N LYS A 38 -8.24 -20.19 8.58
CA LYS A 38 -7.50 -21.23 7.83
C LYS A 38 -6.07 -21.45 8.34
N LYS A 39 -5.49 -20.46 9.02
CA LYS A 39 -4.13 -20.55 9.59
C LYS A 39 -4.17 -21.11 11.00
N ASP A 40 -3.00 -21.48 11.50
CA ASP A 40 -2.80 -22.01 12.86
C ASP A 40 -3.16 -21.00 13.97
N ARG A 41 -3.31 -19.73 13.64
CA ARG A 41 -3.70 -18.65 14.57
C ARG A 41 -4.29 -17.45 13.85
N VAL A 42 -5.14 -16.72 14.55
CA VAL A 42 -5.74 -15.46 14.08
C VAL A 42 -4.73 -14.32 14.03
N GLY A 43 -5.02 -13.29 13.27
CA GLY A 43 -4.31 -12.01 13.26
C GLY A 43 -2.93 -12.00 12.63
N LYS A 44 -2.49 -13.07 11.96
CA LYS A 44 -1.13 -13.13 11.37
C LYS A 44 -0.79 -11.94 10.47
N LYS A 45 -1.73 -11.53 9.61
CA LYS A 45 -1.51 -10.37 8.72
C LYS A 45 -1.47 -9.05 9.50
N LEU A 46 -2.25 -8.92 10.57
CA LEU A 46 -2.27 -7.73 11.43
C LEU A 46 -0.88 -7.45 12.01
N LEU A 47 -0.16 -8.47 12.45
CA LEU A 47 1.19 -8.34 13.02
C LEU A 47 2.21 -7.73 12.06
N ALA A 48 2.02 -7.87 10.74
CA ALA A 48 2.91 -7.31 9.72
C ALA A 48 2.53 -5.89 9.29
N THR A 49 1.38 -5.37 9.74
CA THR A 49 0.90 -4.04 9.33
C THR A 49 1.67 -2.91 9.99
N GLY A 50 1.76 -1.76 9.32
CA GLY A 50 2.42 -0.57 9.86
C GLY A 50 3.88 -0.83 10.28
N ASN A 51 4.59 -1.69 9.57
CA ASN A 51 5.95 -2.12 9.91
C ASN A 51 6.04 -2.72 11.34
N GLY A 52 5.10 -3.58 11.70
CA GLY A 52 5.00 -4.21 13.01
C GLY A 52 4.36 -3.36 14.11
N LYS A 53 3.85 -2.16 13.76
CA LYS A 53 3.23 -1.21 14.72
C LYS A 53 1.71 -1.19 14.67
N CYS A 54 1.09 -1.65 13.59
CA CYS A 54 -0.35 -1.61 13.30
C CYS A 54 -0.94 -0.19 13.33
N ASN A 55 -0.93 0.49 12.17
CA ASN A 55 -1.69 1.73 12.01
C ASN A 55 -3.20 1.42 12.10
N LEU A 56 -3.89 2.00 13.09
CA LEU A 56 -5.31 1.74 13.36
C LEU A 56 -6.23 2.59 12.49
N THR A 57 -5.94 3.90 12.43
CA THR A 57 -6.73 4.89 11.70
C THR A 57 -5.90 6.15 11.44
N ASN A 58 -6.51 7.14 10.78
CA ASN A 58 -5.91 8.44 10.52
C ASN A 58 -6.86 9.55 10.95
N LEU A 59 -6.41 10.41 11.88
CA LEU A 59 -7.19 11.53 12.42
C LEU A 59 -7.36 12.69 11.42
N SER A 60 -6.49 12.75 10.40
CA SER A 60 -6.62 13.75 9.34
C SER A 60 -7.74 13.41 8.35
N PHE A 61 -8.38 12.25 8.49
CA PHE A 61 -9.47 11.84 7.61
C PHE A 61 -10.67 12.78 7.75
N SER A 62 -11.20 13.26 6.64
CA SER A 62 -12.42 14.06 6.56
C SER A 62 -13.49 13.34 5.75
N VAL A 63 -14.71 13.33 6.27
CA VAL A 63 -15.88 12.78 5.59
C VAL A 63 -16.27 13.62 4.37
N GLU A 64 -16.00 14.94 4.40
CA GLU A 64 -16.26 15.84 3.27
C GLU A 64 -15.31 15.61 2.09
N LYS A 65 -14.09 15.09 2.37
CA LYS A 65 -13.06 14.82 1.36
C LYS A 65 -12.49 13.41 1.48
N PRO A 66 -13.33 12.38 1.46
CA PRO A 66 -12.90 11.00 1.72
C PRO A 66 -11.86 10.51 0.71
N GLY A 67 -11.92 10.97 -0.54
CA GLY A 67 -11.01 10.59 -1.62
C GLY A 67 -9.55 11.03 -1.43
N LEU A 68 -9.25 11.93 -0.50
CA LEU A 68 -7.86 12.29 -0.16
C LEU A 68 -7.15 11.16 0.57
N PHE A 69 -7.85 10.40 1.39
CA PHE A 69 -7.28 9.36 2.26
C PHE A 69 -7.63 7.94 1.79
N TYR A 70 -8.85 7.76 1.29
CA TYR A 70 -9.34 6.47 0.78
C TYR A 70 -9.56 6.53 -0.72
N ARG A 71 -8.72 5.84 -1.47
CA ARG A 71 -8.82 5.77 -2.93
C ARG A 71 -9.90 4.76 -3.32
N SER A 72 -11.04 5.25 -3.77
CA SER A 72 -12.19 4.46 -4.19
C SER A 72 -12.78 4.99 -5.49
N ARG A 73 -13.39 4.10 -6.27
CA ARG A 73 -14.23 4.47 -7.42
C ARG A 73 -15.60 5.01 -7.00
N ASN A 74 -15.97 4.77 -5.73
CA ASN A 74 -17.22 5.27 -5.15
C ASN A 74 -16.95 5.99 -3.82
N PRO A 75 -16.51 7.24 -3.86
CA PRO A 75 -16.18 8.00 -2.66
C PRO A 75 -17.41 8.30 -1.78
N GLU A 76 -18.60 8.43 -2.35
CA GLU A 76 -19.85 8.69 -1.61
C GLU A 76 -20.22 7.49 -0.71
N LEU A 77 -20.03 6.26 -1.22
CA LEU A 77 -20.24 5.06 -0.42
C LEU A 77 -19.28 5.05 0.79
N LEU A 78 -18.00 5.41 0.59
CA LEU A 78 -17.06 5.52 1.68
C LEU A 78 -17.47 6.59 2.69
N ALA A 79 -17.87 7.76 2.25
CA ALA A 79 -18.35 8.83 3.12
C ALA A 79 -19.53 8.34 4.00
N SER A 80 -20.47 7.59 3.42
CA SER A 80 -21.62 7.02 4.15
C SER A 80 -21.20 6.03 5.25
N PHE A 81 -20.17 5.24 5.04
CA PHE A 81 -19.61 4.34 6.06
C PHE A 81 -18.92 5.11 7.18
N PHE A 82 -18.04 6.02 6.83
CA PHE A 82 -17.28 6.78 7.82
C PHE A 82 -18.11 7.79 8.61
N ALA A 83 -19.24 8.24 8.06
CA ALA A 83 -20.22 9.02 8.83
C ALA A 83 -20.88 8.19 9.95
N ARG A 84 -20.92 6.86 9.82
CA ARG A 84 -21.49 5.94 10.85
C ARG A 84 -20.45 5.43 11.83
N PHE A 85 -19.21 5.24 11.38
CA PHE A 85 -18.11 4.73 12.18
C PHE A 85 -16.80 5.30 11.64
N GLY A 86 -16.33 6.38 12.25
CA GLY A 86 -15.16 7.13 11.83
C GLY A 86 -13.90 6.83 12.63
N ALA A 87 -12.91 7.72 12.52
CA ALA A 87 -11.65 7.61 13.25
C ALA A 87 -11.87 7.69 14.76
N GLU A 88 -12.67 8.65 15.22
CA GLU A 88 -12.97 8.80 16.66
C GLU A 88 -13.70 7.60 17.25
N ASP A 89 -14.64 7.00 16.49
CA ASP A 89 -15.34 5.79 16.95
C ASP A 89 -14.37 4.62 17.09
N THR A 90 -13.39 4.53 16.18
CA THR A 90 -12.31 3.54 16.27
C THR A 90 -11.50 3.75 17.54
N LEU A 91 -11.12 4.98 17.90
CA LEU A 91 -10.39 5.27 19.14
C LEU A 91 -11.21 4.87 20.38
N LYS A 92 -12.46 5.35 20.46
CA LYS A 92 -13.37 5.01 21.55
C LYS A 92 -13.56 3.50 21.70
N GLN A 93 -13.62 2.76 20.59
CA GLN A 93 -13.77 1.31 20.64
C GLN A 93 -12.54 0.64 21.24
N PHE A 94 -11.32 1.02 20.85
CA PHE A 94 -10.10 0.47 21.42
C PHE A 94 -9.88 0.89 22.86
N GLU A 95 -10.24 2.10 23.24
CA GLU A 95 -10.23 2.57 24.63
C GLU A 95 -11.15 1.71 25.51
N ARG A 96 -12.38 1.41 25.06
CA ARG A 96 -13.32 0.50 25.76
C ARG A 96 -12.78 -0.93 25.91
N LEU A 97 -11.90 -1.34 25.01
CA LEU A 97 -11.19 -2.61 25.08
C LEU A 97 -9.92 -2.54 25.93
N GLY A 98 -9.65 -1.41 26.58
CA GLY A 98 -8.50 -1.20 27.48
C GLY A 98 -7.19 -0.87 26.78
N MET A 99 -7.20 -0.49 25.48
CA MET A 99 -6.00 -0.15 24.75
C MET A 99 -5.83 1.36 24.59
N LEU A 100 -4.71 1.89 25.07
CA LEU A 100 -4.32 3.27 24.84
C LEU A 100 -3.60 3.41 23.47
N VAL A 101 -3.77 4.59 22.87
CA VAL A 101 -3.22 4.89 21.56
C VAL A 101 -2.34 6.14 21.58
N THR A 102 -1.51 6.31 20.56
CA THR A 102 -0.72 7.51 20.29
C THR A 102 -0.89 7.95 18.84
N ASP A 103 -0.78 9.25 18.61
CA ASP A 103 -0.83 9.85 17.28
C ASP A 103 0.57 10.26 16.85
N ARG A 104 0.85 10.10 15.55
CA ARG A 104 2.03 10.62 14.86
C ARG A 104 1.61 11.22 13.52
N ASN A 105 1.49 12.53 13.47
CA ASN A 105 1.07 13.26 12.26
C ASN A 105 -0.26 12.74 11.68
N GLY A 106 -1.24 12.50 12.55
CA GLY A 106 -2.55 11.96 12.20
C GLY A 106 -2.62 10.44 12.12
N TYR A 107 -1.50 9.73 12.01
CA TYR A 107 -1.48 8.25 12.02
C TYR A 107 -1.54 7.71 13.45
N VAL A 108 -2.55 6.91 13.75
CA VAL A 108 -2.80 6.37 15.09
C VAL A 108 -2.24 4.95 15.24
N TYR A 109 -1.53 4.74 16.34
CA TYR A 109 -0.90 3.46 16.68
C TYR A 109 -1.23 3.11 18.15
N PRO A 110 -1.13 1.82 18.56
CA PRO A 110 -1.13 1.48 19.98
C PRO A 110 0.02 2.21 20.68
N LEU A 111 -0.21 2.65 21.93
CA LEU A 111 0.81 3.38 22.71
C LEU A 111 2.10 2.58 22.88
N SER A 112 2.01 1.26 22.95
CA SER A 112 3.16 0.34 23.00
C SER A 112 4.01 0.37 21.72
N GLY A 113 3.48 0.88 20.59
CA GLY A 113 4.12 0.83 19.28
C GLY A 113 4.22 -0.58 18.67
N GLN A 114 3.44 -1.56 19.16
CA GLN A 114 3.51 -2.96 18.75
C GLN A 114 2.18 -3.47 18.23
N ALA A 115 2.17 -4.06 17.04
CA ALA A 115 0.98 -4.69 16.44
C ALA A 115 0.45 -5.86 17.32
N ALA A 116 1.32 -6.51 18.10
CA ALA A 116 0.93 -7.56 19.02
C ALA A 116 -0.08 -7.07 20.08
N THR A 117 0.09 -5.84 20.59
CA THR A 117 -0.85 -5.25 21.56
C THR A 117 -2.27 -5.17 20.97
N VAL A 118 -2.42 -4.78 19.71
CA VAL A 118 -3.73 -4.72 19.04
C VAL A 118 -4.34 -6.12 18.94
N LEU A 119 -3.54 -7.11 18.56
CA LEU A 119 -4.00 -8.49 18.44
C LEU A 119 -4.43 -9.06 19.78
N ASP A 120 -3.63 -8.88 20.82
CA ASP A 120 -3.91 -9.40 22.16
C ASP A 120 -5.15 -8.73 22.76
N THR A 121 -5.31 -7.40 22.60
CA THR A 121 -6.52 -6.68 22.99
C THR A 121 -7.76 -7.29 22.36
N LEU A 122 -7.74 -7.59 21.07
CA LEU A 122 -8.87 -8.21 20.36
C LEU A 122 -9.10 -9.66 20.83
N ARG A 123 -8.05 -10.45 21.06
CA ARG A 123 -8.15 -11.82 21.55
C ARG A 123 -8.76 -11.89 22.93
N PHE A 124 -8.29 -11.09 23.88
CA PHE A 124 -8.88 -11.01 25.21
C PHE A 124 -10.34 -10.58 25.16
N ALA A 125 -10.67 -9.60 24.31
CA ALA A 125 -12.06 -9.18 24.14
C ALA A 125 -12.96 -10.31 23.62
N LEU A 126 -12.46 -11.20 22.77
CA LEU A 126 -13.20 -12.36 22.28
C LEU A 126 -13.36 -13.44 23.36
N GLU A 127 -12.32 -13.70 24.15
CA GLU A 127 -12.35 -14.64 25.28
C GLU A 127 -13.39 -14.22 26.32
N GLU A 128 -13.39 -12.94 26.72
CA GLU A 128 -14.39 -12.37 27.65
C GLU A 128 -15.84 -12.54 27.14
N ARG A 129 -16.02 -12.46 25.82
CA ARG A 129 -17.31 -12.58 25.13
C ARG A 129 -17.66 -14.02 24.75
N LYS A 130 -16.83 -14.98 25.12
CA LYS A 130 -17.00 -16.40 24.80
C LYS A 130 -17.19 -16.67 23.30
N VAL A 131 -16.49 -15.92 22.46
CA VAL A 131 -16.45 -16.18 21.01
C VAL A 131 -15.51 -17.34 20.74
N HIS A 132 -15.96 -18.34 20.01
CA HIS A 132 -15.15 -19.49 19.66
C HIS A 132 -14.33 -19.21 18.40
N THR A 133 -13.09 -19.68 18.39
CA THR A 133 -12.21 -19.59 17.23
C THR A 133 -11.74 -20.99 16.84
N VAL A 134 -12.00 -21.38 15.58
CA VAL A 134 -11.55 -22.63 15.01
C VAL A 134 -10.42 -22.30 14.03
N THR A 135 -9.20 -22.65 14.41
CA THR A 135 -7.99 -22.47 13.58
C THR A 135 -7.73 -23.70 12.70
N GLU A 136 -6.80 -23.58 11.73
CA GLU A 136 -6.52 -24.61 10.73
C GLU A 136 -7.77 -25.08 9.98
N CYS A 137 -8.80 -24.24 10.00
CA CYS A 137 -10.12 -24.52 9.48
C CYS A 137 -10.39 -23.65 8.23
N ARG A 138 -10.19 -24.27 7.07
CA ARG A 138 -10.50 -23.65 5.79
C ARG A 138 -11.96 -23.90 5.44
N VAL A 139 -12.71 -22.82 5.25
CA VAL A 139 -14.06 -22.94 4.67
C VAL A 139 -13.94 -23.20 3.17
N GLU A 140 -14.42 -24.34 2.70
CA GLU A 140 -14.35 -24.75 1.30
C GLU A 140 -15.56 -24.26 0.51
N ARG A 141 -16.75 -24.32 1.13
CA ARG A 141 -18.02 -23.92 0.52
C ARG A 141 -18.90 -23.20 1.51
N ALA A 142 -19.65 -22.25 1.02
CA ALA A 142 -20.75 -21.64 1.76
C ALA A 142 -21.89 -21.37 0.79
N ALA A 143 -23.12 -21.68 1.24
CA ALA A 143 -24.32 -21.48 0.42
C ALA A 143 -25.48 -20.98 1.28
N TYR A 144 -26.24 -20.01 0.79
CA TYR A 144 -27.47 -19.58 1.40
C TYR A 144 -28.60 -20.54 1.00
N ARG A 145 -29.34 -20.99 1.98
CA ARG A 145 -30.54 -21.84 1.73
C ARG A 145 -31.72 -21.35 2.56
N ARG A 146 -32.88 -21.51 2.00
CA ARG A 146 -34.14 -21.25 2.66
C ARG A 146 -34.95 -22.56 2.72
N GLU A 147 -35.01 -23.16 3.90
CA GLU A 147 -35.76 -24.37 4.14
C GLU A 147 -36.95 -24.03 5.08
N GLY A 148 -38.12 -23.81 4.51
CA GLY A 148 -39.33 -23.40 5.26
C GLY A 148 -39.10 -22.09 6.03
N ARG A 149 -39.23 -22.14 7.37
CA ARG A 149 -38.99 -20.99 8.26
C ARG A 149 -37.50 -20.78 8.59
N ASN A 150 -36.65 -21.73 8.24
CA ASN A 150 -35.22 -21.66 8.51
C ASN A 150 -34.50 -21.13 7.27
N ALA A 151 -34.04 -19.88 7.34
CA ALA A 151 -33.19 -19.29 6.32
C ALA A 151 -31.79 -19.05 6.94
N GLY A 152 -30.72 -19.45 6.25
CA GLY A 152 -29.37 -19.30 6.75
C GLY A 152 -28.31 -19.81 5.79
N PHE A 153 -27.09 -19.92 6.28
CA PHE A 153 -25.90 -20.24 5.52
C PHE A 153 -25.38 -21.62 5.93
N TYR A 154 -25.23 -22.51 4.98
CA TYR A 154 -24.50 -23.77 5.15
C TYR A 154 -23.04 -23.50 4.86
N VAL A 155 -22.19 -23.82 5.81
CA VAL A 155 -20.74 -23.65 5.73
C VAL A 155 -20.11 -25.03 5.85
N GLN A 156 -19.28 -25.38 4.87
CA GLN A 156 -18.55 -26.65 4.82
C GLN A 156 -17.06 -26.42 5.02
N THR A 157 -16.49 -27.14 5.96
CA THR A 157 -15.06 -27.28 6.18
C THR A 157 -14.63 -28.73 5.86
N PRO A 158 -13.34 -29.07 5.81
CA PRO A 158 -12.91 -30.44 5.59
C PRO A 158 -13.49 -31.44 6.61
N ASP A 159 -13.57 -31.04 7.87
CA ASP A 159 -13.92 -31.93 8.98
C ASP A 159 -15.40 -31.87 9.34
N GLU A 160 -16.03 -30.71 9.23
CA GLU A 160 -17.37 -30.47 9.74
C GLU A 160 -18.23 -29.58 8.83
N SER A 161 -19.53 -29.59 9.10
CA SER A 161 -20.51 -28.70 8.47
C SER A 161 -21.28 -27.90 9.50
N TYR A 162 -21.51 -26.63 9.22
CA TYR A 162 -22.21 -25.69 10.10
C TYR A 162 -23.41 -25.10 9.40
N PHE A 163 -24.42 -24.76 10.20
CA PHE A 163 -25.53 -23.93 9.79
C PHE A 163 -25.48 -22.63 10.59
N CYS A 164 -25.30 -21.49 9.89
CA CYS A 164 -25.20 -20.16 10.48
C CYS A 164 -26.45 -19.35 10.12
N ARG A 165 -27.06 -18.69 11.10
CA ARG A 165 -28.15 -17.74 10.81
C ARG A 165 -27.68 -16.48 10.07
N ARG A 166 -26.44 -16.09 10.34
CA ARG A 166 -25.71 -14.97 9.69
C ARG A 166 -24.31 -15.42 9.35
N LEU A 167 -23.78 -14.90 8.26
CA LEU A 167 -22.44 -15.18 7.82
C LEU A 167 -21.72 -13.87 7.47
N ILE A 168 -20.50 -13.69 7.97
CA ILE A 168 -19.62 -12.55 7.68
C ILE A 168 -18.42 -13.08 6.92
N LEU A 169 -18.16 -12.52 5.73
CA LEU A 169 -16.95 -12.80 4.96
C LEU A 169 -15.88 -11.75 5.28
N SER A 170 -14.83 -12.17 5.96
CA SER A 170 -13.67 -11.34 6.34
C SER A 170 -12.34 -11.98 5.97
N CYS A 171 -12.32 -12.71 4.86
CA CYS A 171 -11.19 -13.51 4.38
C CYS A 171 -9.95 -12.68 3.98
N GLY A 172 -10.08 -11.36 3.93
CA GLY A 172 -8.99 -10.46 3.51
C GLY A 172 -8.78 -10.47 2.00
N SER A 173 -7.59 -10.02 1.60
CA SER A 173 -7.19 -9.89 0.19
C SER A 173 -5.83 -10.55 -0.06
N ALA A 174 -5.40 -10.55 -1.33
CA ALA A 174 -4.08 -11.00 -1.74
C ALA A 174 -2.92 -10.13 -1.22
N ALA A 175 -3.21 -8.92 -0.70
CA ALA A 175 -2.18 -7.98 -0.26
C ALA A 175 -1.25 -8.59 0.80
N GLY A 176 0.07 -8.45 0.58
CA GLY A 176 1.10 -8.89 1.51
C GLY A 176 1.34 -10.42 1.56
N GLU A 177 0.75 -11.21 0.68
CA GLU A 177 0.95 -12.66 0.61
C GLU A 177 1.33 -13.10 -0.81
N LYS A 178 2.46 -13.80 -0.93
CA LYS A 178 3.05 -14.27 -2.20
C LYS A 178 2.19 -15.42 -2.65
N ASN A 179 1.36 -15.96 -2.68
CA ASN A 179 0.43 -17.04 -3.04
C ASN A 179 -0.85 -16.96 -2.22
N ALA A 180 -1.46 -15.77 -2.23
CA ALA A 180 -2.68 -15.54 -1.48
C ALA A 180 -3.79 -16.49 -1.91
N ASP A 181 -4.45 -17.09 -0.94
CA ASP A 181 -5.67 -17.83 -1.16
C ASP A 181 -6.83 -16.87 -1.46
N LEU A 182 -7.35 -16.93 -2.66
CA LEU A 182 -8.47 -16.13 -3.13
C LEU A 182 -9.84 -16.75 -2.84
N GLY A 183 -9.91 -17.83 -2.06
CA GLY A 183 -11.16 -18.54 -1.74
C GLY A 183 -12.28 -17.64 -1.20
N GLY A 184 -11.94 -16.57 -0.48
CA GLY A 184 -12.93 -15.57 -0.03
C GLY A 184 -13.64 -14.85 -1.16
N TYR A 185 -12.95 -14.59 -2.28
CA TYR A 185 -13.58 -14.01 -3.47
C TYR A 185 -14.51 -15.00 -4.18
N GLU A 186 -14.12 -16.27 -4.22
CA GLU A 186 -14.97 -17.31 -4.80
C GLU A 186 -16.24 -17.55 -3.95
N LEU A 187 -16.14 -17.51 -2.63
CA LEU A 187 -17.30 -17.53 -1.75
C LEU A 187 -18.23 -16.33 -2.02
N ALA A 188 -17.69 -15.13 -2.16
CA ALA A 188 -18.48 -13.94 -2.47
C ALA A 188 -19.19 -14.07 -3.84
N LYS A 189 -18.51 -14.56 -4.87
CA LYS A 189 -19.13 -14.86 -6.18
C LYS A 189 -20.24 -15.89 -6.05
N GLY A 190 -20.05 -16.92 -5.23
CA GLY A 190 -21.06 -17.95 -4.96
C GLY A 190 -22.35 -17.39 -4.35
N PHE A 191 -22.28 -16.23 -3.70
CA PHE A 191 -23.44 -15.47 -3.20
C PHE A 191 -24.00 -14.45 -4.20
N GLY A 192 -23.51 -14.43 -5.43
CA GLY A 192 -23.98 -13.53 -6.50
C GLY A 192 -23.32 -12.16 -6.52
N HIS A 193 -22.23 -11.94 -5.76
CA HIS A 193 -21.48 -10.68 -5.81
C HIS A 193 -20.60 -10.60 -7.06
N THR A 194 -20.53 -9.43 -7.66
CA THR A 194 -19.57 -9.13 -8.73
C THR A 194 -18.21 -8.79 -8.13
N LEU A 195 -17.16 -9.43 -8.63
CA LEU A 195 -15.80 -9.13 -8.25
C LEU A 195 -15.18 -8.15 -9.25
N ILE A 196 -14.78 -6.98 -8.77
CA ILE A 196 -13.87 -6.10 -9.48
C ILE A 196 -12.46 -6.63 -9.23
N THR A 197 -11.72 -6.95 -10.30
CA THR A 197 -10.36 -7.51 -10.19
C THR A 197 -9.48 -6.64 -9.27
N PRO A 198 -8.97 -7.19 -8.16
CA PRO A 198 -8.05 -6.46 -7.31
C PRO A 198 -6.72 -6.25 -8.02
N LEU A 199 -6.22 -5.02 -8.00
CA LEU A 199 -4.93 -4.66 -8.57
C LEU A 199 -3.93 -4.32 -7.46
N PRO A 200 -2.62 -4.56 -7.67
CA PRO A 200 -1.60 -4.16 -6.73
C PRO A 200 -1.62 -2.65 -6.48
N ALA A 201 -1.49 -2.25 -5.22
CA ALA A 201 -1.36 -0.86 -4.79
C ALA A 201 -0.37 -0.78 -3.62
N LEU A 202 0.25 0.38 -3.43
CA LEU A 202 1.31 0.60 -2.43
C LEU A 202 2.48 -0.39 -2.62
N VAL A 203 2.88 -0.58 -3.86
CA VAL A 203 3.94 -1.52 -4.25
C VAL A 203 5.08 -0.79 -4.95
N GLN A 204 6.24 -1.41 -4.93
CA GLN A 204 7.38 -1.01 -5.74
C GLN A 204 7.10 -1.20 -7.24
N LEU A 205 7.80 -0.45 -8.07
CA LEU A 205 7.68 -0.53 -9.52
C LEU A 205 8.98 -1.07 -10.12
N LYS A 206 8.86 -2.16 -10.88
CA LYS A 206 9.96 -2.69 -11.69
C LYS A 206 10.06 -1.86 -12.96
N CYS A 207 11.22 -1.26 -13.20
CA CYS A 207 11.48 -0.45 -14.39
C CYS A 207 12.58 -1.08 -15.24
N ARG A 208 12.49 -0.91 -16.55
CA ARG A 208 13.58 -1.27 -17.47
C ARG A 208 14.60 -0.13 -17.48
N GLY A 209 15.86 -0.50 -17.56
CA GLY A 209 16.99 0.44 -17.62
C GLY A 209 18.22 -0.15 -16.93
N ASP A 210 19.30 -0.35 -17.68
CA ASP A 210 20.53 -0.96 -17.17
C ASP A 210 21.19 -0.13 -16.07
N PHE A 211 20.90 1.17 -16.03
CA PHE A 211 21.47 2.08 -15.05
C PHE A 211 21.00 1.81 -13.60
N PHE A 212 19.82 1.20 -13.40
CA PHE A 212 19.32 0.92 -12.06
C PHE A 212 20.27 0.12 -11.19
N ARG A 213 20.99 -0.86 -11.77
CA ARG A 213 21.99 -1.65 -11.04
C ARG A 213 23.12 -0.79 -10.49
N SER A 214 23.55 0.24 -11.24
CA SER A 214 24.64 1.11 -10.83
C SER A 214 24.29 2.05 -9.68
N ILE A 215 23.02 2.37 -9.52
CA ILE A 215 22.49 3.28 -8.49
C ILE A 215 21.71 2.55 -7.38
N ALA A 216 21.68 1.24 -7.39
CA ALA A 216 20.96 0.45 -6.39
C ALA A 216 21.43 0.76 -4.95
N GLY A 217 20.44 0.84 -4.04
CA GLY A 217 20.64 1.17 -2.63
C GLY A 217 20.68 2.67 -2.31
N VAL A 218 20.61 3.55 -3.31
CA VAL A 218 20.54 4.99 -3.08
C VAL A 218 19.14 5.38 -2.61
N ARG A 219 19.07 6.26 -1.61
CA ARG A 219 17.87 6.98 -1.19
C ARG A 219 18.10 8.46 -1.41
N THR A 220 17.11 9.13 -1.95
CA THR A 220 17.14 10.56 -2.24
C THR A 220 15.77 11.15 -2.30
N GLU A 221 15.63 12.42 -1.98
CA GLU A 221 14.42 13.17 -2.26
C GLU A 221 14.21 13.27 -3.77
N ALA A 222 13.03 12.95 -4.25
CA ALA A 222 12.68 13.05 -5.67
C ALA A 222 11.17 13.19 -5.88
N GLU A 223 10.78 13.71 -7.03
CA GLU A 223 9.42 13.60 -7.53
C GLU A 223 9.33 12.45 -8.53
N VAL A 224 8.31 11.64 -8.37
CA VAL A 224 8.01 10.50 -9.26
C VAL A 224 6.71 10.77 -9.97
N SER A 225 6.78 10.97 -11.28
CA SER A 225 5.62 11.20 -12.14
C SER A 225 5.41 10.02 -13.08
N LEU A 226 4.19 9.49 -13.13
CA LEU A 226 3.81 8.42 -14.06
C LEU A 226 3.04 8.98 -15.24
N TYR A 227 3.41 8.56 -16.44
CA TYR A 227 2.76 8.94 -17.67
C TYR A 227 2.32 7.71 -18.46
N THR A 228 1.28 7.85 -19.27
CA THR A 228 1.05 6.88 -20.36
C THR A 228 2.16 7.02 -21.39
N ALA A 229 2.57 5.90 -22.01
CA ALA A 229 3.53 5.93 -23.11
C ALA A 229 2.82 5.85 -24.45
N GLY A 230 3.19 6.72 -25.38
CA GLY A 230 2.79 6.66 -26.77
C GLY A 230 3.42 5.48 -27.51
N LYS A 231 3.10 5.33 -28.80
CA LYS A 231 3.54 4.18 -29.62
C LYS A 231 5.06 4.07 -29.75
N HIS A 232 5.74 5.21 -29.80
CA HIS A 232 7.21 5.29 -29.96
C HIS A 232 7.94 5.59 -28.64
N GLY A 233 7.24 5.54 -27.50
CA GLY A 233 7.84 5.80 -26.18
C GLY A 233 7.78 7.27 -25.73
N GLU A 234 7.09 8.12 -26.47
CA GLU A 234 6.83 9.51 -26.09
C GLU A 234 5.93 9.60 -24.83
N LEU A 235 6.09 10.67 -24.05
CA LEU A 235 5.23 10.94 -22.89
C LEU A 235 3.82 11.32 -23.35
N GLY A 236 2.83 10.60 -22.85
CA GLY A 236 1.42 10.90 -23.03
C GLY A 236 0.83 11.61 -21.82
N ASP A 237 -0.37 11.18 -21.38
CA ASP A 237 -1.08 11.81 -20.27
C ASP A 237 -0.40 11.53 -18.92
N LEU A 238 -0.31 12.55 -18.07
CA LEU A 238 0.09 12.38 -16.66
C LEU A 238 -0.98 11.58 -15.92
N LEU A 239 -0.56 10.46 -15.32
CA LEU A 239 -1.44 9.60 -14.53
C LEU A 239 -1.47 10.00 -13.06
N ALA A 240 -0.30 10.27 -12.48
CA ALA A 240 -0.12 10.68 -11.10
C ALA A 240 1.30 11.16 -10.87
N SER A 241 1.47 12.00 -9.84
CA SER A 241 2.77 12.43 -9.33
C SER A 241 2.75 12.46 -7.81
N ASP A 242 3.89 12.15 -7.18
CA ASP A 242 4.11 12.33 -5.75
C ASP A 242 5.59 12.58 -5.48
N ARG A 243 5.87 13.28 -4.36
CA ARG A 243 7.21 13.69 -3.95
C ARG A 243 7.56 13.14 -2.59
N GLY A 244 8.80 12.67 -2.41
CA GLY A 244 9.33 12.20 -1.14
C GLY A 244 10.61 11.39 -1.29
N GLU A 245 10.98 10.65 -0.25
CA GLU A 245 12.16 9.78 -0.28
C GLU A 245 11.97 8.62 -1.26
N LEU A 246 12.62 8.73 -2.41
CA LEU A 246 12.74 7.70 -3.43
C LEU A 246 13.84 6.72 -3.05
N GLN A 247 13.56 5.43 -3.12
CA GLN A 247 14.55 4.36 -3.00
C GLN A 247 14.80 3.73 -4.37
N LEU A 248 16.06 3.78 -4.81
CA LEU A 248 16.50 3.15 -6.05
C LEU A 248 16.96 1.73 -5.76
N THR A 249 16.50 0.79 -6.58
CA THR A 249 16.80 -0.64 -6.46
C THR A 249 17.43 -1.14 -7.76
N ASP A 250 17.95 -2.34 -7.76
CA ASP A 250 18.52 -2.97 -8.97
C ASP A 250 17.47 -3.30 -10.05
N TYR A 251 16.20 -3.40 -9.65
CA TYR A 251 15.07 -3.72 -10.53
C TYR A 251 14.17 -2.50 -10.85
N GLY A 252 14.45 -1.32 -10.28
CA GLY A 252 13.62 -0.13 -10.51
C GLY A 252 13.52 0.78 -9.29
N ILE A 253 12.29 1.16 -8.92
CA ILE A 253 12.02 2.20 -7.92
C ILE A 253 11.09 1.73 -6.80
N SER A 254 11.31 2.28 -5.60
CA SER A 254 10.55 2.04 -4.38
C SER A 254 10.53 3.32 -3.52
N GLY A 255 9.92 3.27 -2.37
CA GLY A 255 9.79 4.41 -1.46
C GLY A 255 8.40 5.03 -1.46
N ILE A 256 8.20 5.99 -0.58
CA ILE A 256 6.86 6.57 -0.33
C ILE A 256 6.21 7.12 -1.60
N PRO A 257 6.87 7.97 -2.43
CA PRO A 257 6.24 8.52 -3.62
C PRO A 257 5.86 7.43 -4.63
N VAL A 258 6.67 6.36 -4.74
CA VAL A 258 6.36 5.24 -5.63
C VAL A 258 5.13 4.48 -5.15
N PHE A 259 5.00 4.25 -3.85
CA PHE A 259 3.82 3.58 -3.29
C PHE A 259 2.55 4.36 -3.59
N GLN A 260 2.57 5.68 -3.47
CA GLN A 260 1.41 6.54 -3.73
C GLN A 260 0.98 6.51 -5.20
N VAL A 261 1.91 6.50 -6.14
CA VAL A 261 1.59 6.51 -7.57
C VAL A 261 1.37 5.10 -8.16
N SER A 262 1.83 4.03 -7.50
CA SER A 262 1.85 2.66 -8.04
C SER A 262 0.49 2.13 -8.48
N ARG A 263 -0.60 2.51 -7.80
CA ARG A 263 -1.96 2.10 -8.18
C ARG A 263 -2.35 2.57 -9.59
N TYR A 264 -1.91 3.75 -9.97
CA TYR A 264 -2.22 4.32 -11.29
C TYR A 264 -1.45 3.57 -12.39
N ALA A 265 -0.21 3.13 -12.09
CA ALA A 265 0.52 2.23 -12.97
C ALA A 265 -0.25 0.90 -13.14
N SER A 266 -0.68 0.29 -12.02
CA SER A 266 -1.44 -0.97 -12.04
C SER A 266 -2.73 -0.85 -12.86
N GLU A 267 -3.50 0.24 -12.66
CA GLU A 267 -4.74 0.48 -13.42
C GLU A 267 -4.49 0.69 -14.91
N ALA A 268 -3.43 1.42 -15.28
CA ALA A 268 -3.08 1.64 -16.68
C ALA A 268 -2.61 0.35 -17.36
N LEU A 269 -1.79 -0.45 -16.68
CA LEU A 269 -1.29 -1.74 -17.16
C LEU A 269 -2.41 -2.76 -17.33
N ASP A 270 -3.38 -2.82 -16.42
CA ASP A 270 -4.58 -3.67 -16.52
C ASP A 270 -5.38 -3.33 -17.79
N ARG A 271 -5.45 -2.04 -18.15
CA ARG A 271 -6.05 -1.54 -19.39
C ARG A 271 -5.14 -1.66 -20.63
N LYS A 272 -4.03 -2.42 -20.53
CA LYS A 272 -3.04 -2.65 -21.60
C LYS A 272 -2.35 -1.38 -22.10
N LYS A 273 -2.34 -0.31 -21.32
CA LYS A 273 -1.56 0.88 -21.59
C LYS A 273 -0.12 0.68 -21.17
N ARG A 274 0.82 1.22 -21.93
CA ARG A 274 2.23 1.32 -21.52
C ARG A 274 2.36 2.51 -20.57
N VAL A 275 3.27 2.40 -19.60
CA VAL A 275 3.53 3.43 -18.59
C VAL A 275 5.01 3.80 -18.61
N LEU A 276 5.31 5.07 -18.37
CA LEU A 276 6.66 5.61 -18.16
C LEU A 276 6.72 6.25 -16.77
N ALA A 277 7.82 6.05 -16.06
CA ALA A 277 8.12 6.76 -14.82
C ALA A 277 9.19 7.83 -15.12
N VAL A 278 8.89 9.06 -14.82
CA VAL A 278 9.81 10.20 -14.91
C VAL A 278 10.23 10.57 -13.50
N LEU A 279 11.53 10.61 -13.26
CA LEU A 279 12.13 10.92 -11.97
C LEU A 279 12.78 12.29 -12.05
N ASP A 280 12.32 13.22 -11.22
CA ASP A 280 12.95 14.49 -10.97
C ASP A 280 13.73 14.40 -9.64
N PHE A 281 15.04 14.40 -9.73
CA PHE A 281 15.93 14.29 -8.59
C PHE A 281 16.25 15.63 -7.90
N PHE A 282 15.71 16.74 -8.42
CA PHE A 282 15.86 18.05 -7.81
C PHE A 282 14.56 18.88 -7.93
N PRO A 283 13.45 18.40 -7.35
CA PRO A 283 12.12 18.98 -7.58
C PRO A 283 11.92 20.37 -6.95
N SER A 284 12.85 20.84 -6.14
CA SER A 284 12.81 22.16 -5.52
C SER A 284 13.24 23.30 -6.45
N LEU A 285 13.92 23.01 -7.56
CA LEU A 285 14.34 23.99 -8.55
C LEU A 285 13.67 23.75 -9.90
N LYS A 286 13.38 24.84 -10.62
CA LYS A 286 12.98 24.80 -12.01
C LYS A 286 14.20 24.48 -12.91
N ASP A 287 13.95 24.13 -14.16
CA ASP A 287 15.00 23.76 -15.13
C ASP A 287 16.06 24.84 -15.29
N GLU A 288 15.63 26.11 -15.44
CA GLU A 288 16.53 27.25 -15.64
C GLU A 288 17.35 27.52 -14.36
N GLU A 289 16.75 27.37 -13.18
CA GLU A 289 17.41 27.56 -11.88
C GLU A 289 18.49 26.49 -11.66
N LEU A 290 18.17 25.25 -11.97
CA LEU A 290 19.14 24.14 -11.88
C LEU A 290 20.29 24.36 -12.87
N PHE A 291 20.00 24.72 -14.11
CA PHE A 291 21.05 25.02 -15.09
C PHE A 291 21.96 26.17 -14.64
N SER A 292 21.38 27.23 -14.08
CA SER A 292 22.12 28.37 -13.53
C SER A 292 23.03 27.93 -12.36
N LEU A 293 22.49 27.10 -11.45
CA LEU A 293 23.26 26.52 -10.35
C LEU A 293 24.46 25.70 -10.87
N LEU A 294 24.27 24.89 -11.89
CA LEU A 294 25.37 24.11 -12.47
C LEU A 294 26.42 24.99 -13.14
N LYS A 295 26.05 26.12 -13.74
CA LYS A 295 27.03 27.11 -14.27
C LYS A 295 27.81 27.79 -13.17
N GLU A 296 27.20 28.16 -12.07
CA GLU A 296 27.90 28.70 -10.90
C GLU A 296 28.87 27.67 -10.30
N GLN A 297 28.42 26.44 -10.13
CA GLN A 297 29.28 25.34 -9.67
C GLN A 297 30.50 25.13 -10.59
N ARG A 298 30.33 25.24 -11.90
CA ARG A 298 31.45 25.18 -12.86
C ARG A 298 32.50 26.23 -12.59
N MET A 299 32.11 27.44 -12.22
CA MET A 299 33.05 28.53 -11.88
C MET A 299 33.78 28.24 -10.57
N TYR A 300 33.01 27.84 -9.52
CA TYR A 300 33.61 27.53 -8.20
C TYR A 300 34.56 26.31 -8.21
N LEU A 301 34.28 25.36 -9.09
CA LEU A 301 35.01 24.09 -9.17
C LEU A 301 35.97 24.04 -10.40
N SER A 302 36.28 25.19 -11.01
CA SER A 302 37.00 25.29 -12.28
C SER A 302 38.28 24.44 -12.36
N ASP A 303 39.01 24.40 -11.26
CA ASP A 303 40.32 23.72 -11.14
C ASP A 303 40.21 22.28 -10.61
N ARG A 304 38.97 21.75 -10.51
CA ARG A 304 38.71 20.37 -10.07
C ARG A 304 38.33 19.47 -11.23
N LYS A 305 38.62 18.19 -11.07
CA LYS A 305 38.12 17.17 -12.00
C LYS A 305 36.61 17.07 -11.94
N ALA A 306 35.98 16.81 -13.10
CA ALA A 306 34.53 16.71 -13.24
C ALA A 306 33.91 15.52 -12.49
N GLU A 307 34.69 14.48 -12.13
CA GLU A 307 34.21 13.36 -11.30
C GLU A 307 33.59 13.80 -9.98
N GLY A 308 34.08 14.92 -9.40
CA GLY A 308 33.59 15.51 -8.17
C GLY A 308 32.54 16.60 -8.36
N PHE A 309 32.16 16.93 -9.59
CA PHE A 309 31.38 18.12 -9.91
C PHE A 309 29.98 18.12 -9.25
N LEU A 310 29.30 16.98 -9.16
CA LEU A 310 27.99 16.84 -8.56
C LEU A 310 27.99 16.24 -7.15
N ASN A 311 29.14 15.96 -6.55
CA ASN A 311 29.24 15.29 -5.24
C ASN A 311 28.68 16.13 -4.07
N GLY A 312 28.64 17.45 -4.20
CA GLY A 312 28.04 18.36 -3.21
C GLY A 312 26.50 18.40 -3.29
N ILE A 313 25.92 17.82 -4.34
CA ILE A 313 24.48 17.88 -4.63
C ILE A 313 23.84 16.47 -4.49
N PHE A 314 24.51 15.43 -5.00
CA PHE A 314 23.96 14.09 -5.09
C PHE A 314 24.86 13.03 -4.45
N HIS A 315 24.25 11.92 -4.07
CA HIS A 315 25.00 10.71 -3.72
C HIS A 315 25.93 10.31 -4.89
N LYS A 316 27.18 9.91 -4.59
CA LYS A 316 28.23 9.62 -5.58
C LYS A 316 27.79 8.73 -6.76
N LYS A 317 26.93 7.74 -6.52
CA LYS A 317 26.40 6.87 -7.59
C LYS A 317 25.50 7.64 -8.57
N LEU A 318 24.63 8.53 -8.08
CA LEU A 318 23.77 9.38 -8.92
C LEU A 318 24.62 10.42 -9.67
N ALA A 319 25.56 11.07 -8.98
CA ALA A 319 26.49 12.01 -9.61
C ALA A 319 27.23 11.34 -10.79
N ALA A 320 27.77 10.15 -10.59
CA ALA A 320 28.46 9.39 -11.65
C ALA A 320 27.52 9.02 -12.80
N LEU A 321 26.26 8.63 -12.52
CA LEU A 321 25.25 8.35 -13.55
C LEU A 321 24.99 9.58 -14.42
N PHE A 322 24.70 10.73 -13.82
CA PHE A 322 24.38 11.97 -14.54
C PHE A 322 25.55 12.47 -15.38
N LEU A 323 26.76 12.47 -14.82
CA LEU A 323 27.96 12.86 -15.55
C LEU A 323 28.20 11.95 -16.76
N LYS A 324 28.16 10.64 -16.56
CA LYS A 324 28.34 9.67 -17.66
C LYS A 324 27.29 9.82 -18.75
N ALA A 325 26.02 9.94 -18.37
CA ALA A 325 24.92 10.05 -19.32
C ALA A 325 24.92 11.40 -20.06
N ALA A 326 25.43 12.48 -19.44
CA ALA A 326 25.65 13.77 -20.07
C ALA A 326 26.93 13.83 -20.95
N GLY A 327 27.66 12.72 -21.09
CA GLY A 327 28.91 12.65 -21.87
C GLY A 327 30.06 13.41 -21.22
N ILE A 328 30.05 13.56 -19.89
CA ILE A 328 31.11 14.20 -19.11
C ILE A 328 32.05 13.11 -18.61
N ARG A 329 33.31 13.17 -19.02
CA ARG A 329 34.35 12.27 -18.54
C ARG A 329 34.90 12.79 -17.19
N GLY A 330 35.05 11.91 -16.21
CA GLY A 330 35.47 12.28 -14.86
C GLY A 330 36.80 13.04 -14.79
N GLU A 331 37.68 12.78 -15.74
CA GLU A 331 39.05 13.39 -15.83
C GLU A 331 39.04 14.81 -16.44
N GLU A 332 37.94 15.23 -17.07
CA GLU A 332 37.82 16.60 -17.60
C GLU A 332 37.87 17.61 -16.46
N MET A 333 38.43 18.79 -16.72
CA MET A 333 38.36 19.90 -15.76
C MET A 333 36.95 20.48 -15.73
N ALA A 334 36.41 20.69 -14.56
CA ALA A 334 35.04 21.20 -14.42
C ALA A 334 34.85 22.56 -15.11
N GLY A 335 35.84 23.46 -15.02
CA GLY A 335 35.83 24.75 -15.70
C GLY A 335 35.76 24.70 -17.22
N ARG A 336 36.07 23.55 -17.82
CA ARG A 336 36.03 23.34 -19.29
C ARG A 336 34.73 22.67 -19.77
N LEU A 337 33.78 22.37 -18.87
CA LEU A 337 32.53 21.81 -19.26
C LEU A 337 31.69 22.79 -20.10
N SER A 338 31.25 22.37 -21.28
CA SER A 338 30.44 23.21 -22.13
C SER A 338 29.02 23.36 -21.57
N ASP A 339 28.34 24.46 -21.90
CA ASP A 339 26.92 24.65 -21.55
C ASP A 339 26.04 23.54 -22.07
N LYS A 340 26.35 22.97 -23.23
CA LYS A 340 25.64 21.81 -23.78
C LYS A 340 25.71 20.58 -22.85
N LYS A 341 26.88 20.29 -22.28
CA LYS A 341 27.05 19.19 -21.31
C LYS A 341 26.32 19.48 -20.00
N LEU A 342 26.37 20.72 -19.51
CA LEU A 342 25.64 21.11 -18.29
C LEU A 342 24.13 21.04 -18.49
N LEU A 343 23.63 21.47 -19.66
CA LEU A 343 22.21 21.36 -19.99
C LEU A 343 21.77 19.90 -20.03
N ALA A 344 22.52 19.04 -20.69
CA ALA A 344 22.26 17.61 -20.73
C ALA A 344 22.24 16.98 -19.33
N ALA A 345 23.15 17.39 -18.44
CA ALA A 345 23.15 16.94 -17.05
C ALA A 345 21.89 17.44 -16.30
N ALA A 346 21.51 18.71 -16.48
CA ALA A 346 20.30 19.29 -15.88
C ALA A 346 19.04 18.55 -16.36
N GLU A 347 18.92 18.28 -17.66
CA GLU A 347 17.80 17.52 -18.21
C GLU A 347 17.69 16.10 -17.63
N LEU A 348 18.80 15.40 -17.46
CA LEU A 348 18.83 14.07 -16.85
C LEU A 348 18.43 14.13 -15.38
N ILE A 349 18.93 15.11 -14.62
CA ILE A 349 18.56 15.31 -13.22
C ILE A 349 17.05 15.55 -13.09
N LYS A 350 16.45 16.32 -14.00
CA LYS A 350 15.03 16.67 -13.99
C LYS A 350 14.15 15.60 -14.60
N ARG A 351 14.64 14.78 -15.54
CA ARG A 351 13.80 13.89 -16.35
C ARG A 351 14.49 12.56 -16.65
N THR A 352 14.95 11.86 -15.61
CA THR A 352 15.39 10.48 -15.80
C THR A 352 14.18 9.57 -16.02
N VAL A 353 14.14 8.88 -17.15
CA VAL A 353 13.02 8.02 -17.53
C VAL A 353 13.32 6.56 -17.20
N GLY A 354 12.44 5.94 -16.42
CA GLY A 354 12.35 4.50 -16.23
C GLY A 354 11.25 3.92 -17.11
N GLU A 355 11.60 3.05 -18.04
CA GLU A 355 10.64 2.48 -19.00
C GLU A 355 9.88 1.30 -18.40
N GLY A 356 8.61 1.18 -18.79
CA GLY A 356 7.78 0.01 -18.57
C GLY A 356 7.63 -0.41 -17.11
N PRO A 357 7.32 0.52 -16.17
CA PRO A 357 7.12 0.11 -14.80
C PRO A 357 6.03 -0.95 -14.72
N ALA A 358 6.35 -2.08 -14.06
CA ALA A 358 5.42 -3.14 -13.73
C ALA A 358 5.28 -3.20 -12.22
N ALA A 359 4.04 -3.32 -11.74
CA ALA A 359 3.79 -3.51 -10.32
C ALA A 359 4.40 -4.84 -9.87
N SER A 360 5.19 -4.81 -8.80
CA SER A 360 5.70 -6.02 -8.17
C SER A 360 4.65 -6.55 -7.22
N SER A 361 4.15 -7.74 -7.52
CA SER A 361 3.24 -8.49 -6.63
C SER A 361 3.96 -8.96 -5.36
#